data_264b830afbd1f630ccc1e80f35cf421d
#
_entry.id   264b830afbd1f630ccc1e80f35cf421d
#
_cell.length_a   1.000
_cell.length_b   1.000
_cell.length_c   1.000
_cell.angle_alpha   90.00
_cell.angle_beta   90.00
_cell.angle_gamma   90.00
#
_symmetry.space_group_name_H-M   'P 1'
#
loop_
_entity.id
_entity.type
_entity.pdbx_description
1 polymer ?
#
loop_
_entity_poly.entity_id
_entity_poly.type
_entity_poly.pdbx_seq_one_letter_code
_entity_poly.pdbx_strand_id
1 'polypeptide(L)'
;HTAVPPATMPPKKKGEEEKKPQFWFPHKTEGYVLGEVVYDNEASDDISVKLEGGATQNYHRTIAKPVNPKNLDGVGDNTQLMHLHEPSLLFNLRFRYSKDLIYTYTGYILIAVNPYKALTCYGDQEMASYRGKSIGVLPPHLYAMADRAYRSMKVRPLPPPPRNSSAQFLRAPTP
;
A
#
# COMPACT_ATOMS: atom_id res chain seq x y z
N HIS A 1 -1.59 55.97 15.80
CA HIS A 1 -1.45 54.52 16.12
C HIS A 1 -2.84 53.98 16.41
N THR A 2 -3.50 53.40 15.39
CA THR A 2 -4.76 52.66 15.50
C THR A 2 -4.45 51.20 15.71
N ALA A 3 -4.75 50.69 16.88
CA ALA A 3 -4.59 49.30 17.26
C ALA A 3 -5.61 48.44 16.48
N VAL A 4 -5.12 47.43 15.74
CA VAL A 4 -5.93 46.39 15.07
C VAL A 4 -6.44 45.45 16.18
N PRO A 5 -7.77 45.18 16.28
CA PRO A 5 -8.27 44.23 17.26
C PRO A 5 -7.85 42.79 16.90
N PRO A 6 -7.62 41.92 17.91
CA PRO A 6 -7.21 40.52 17.65
C PRO A 6 -8.34 39.76 16.95
N ALA A 7 -7.97 38.98 15.93
CA ALA A 7 -8.87 38.12 15.16
C ALA A 7 -9.58 37.12 16.09
N THR A 8 -10.89 37.24 16.20
CA THR A 8 -11.75 36.32 16.92
C THR A 8 -11.81 35.00 16.17
N MET A 9 -11.37 33.91 16.79
CA MET A 9 -11.54 32.56 16.26
C MET A 9 -13.03 32.27 16.04
N PRO A 10 -13.42 31.63 14.90
CA PRO A 10 -14.81 31.25 14.68
C PRO A 10 -15.24 30.21 15.73
N PRO A 11 -16.51 30.22 16.18
CA PRO A 11 -17.00 29.31 17.19
C PRO A 11 -16.95 27.87 16.67
N LYS A 12 -16.36 26.95 17.45
CA LYS A 12 -16.38 25.50 17.19
C LYS A 12 -17.83 25.04 17.04
N LYS A 13 -18.16 24.41 15.91
CA LYS A 13 -19.47 23.83 15.68
C LYS A 13 -19.71 22.73 16.74
N LYS A 14 -20.72 22.93 17.60
CA LYS A 14 -21.23 21.91 18.51
C LYS A 14 -21.80 20.76 17.66
N GLY A 15 -21.20 19.53 17.73
CA GLY A 15 -21.80 18.33 17.18
C GLY A 15 -20.89 17.34 16.46
N GLU A 16 -19.59 17.63 16.30
CA GLU A 16 -18.66 16.57 15.89
C GLU A 16 -18.14 15.90 17.16
N GLU A 17 -18.63 14.67 17.45
CA GLU A 17 -17.97 13.77 18.39
C GLU A 17 -16.52 13.62 17.90
N GLU A 18 -15.56 14.10 18.67
CA GLU A 18 -14.14 13.92 18.39
C GLU A 18 -13.89 12.41 18.33
N LYS A 19 -13.84 11.85 17.10
CA LYS A 19 -13.50 10.45 16.90
C LYS A 19 -12.13 10.24 17.50
N LYS A 20 -12.07 9.40 18.53
CA LYS A 20 -10.81 9.02 19.17
C LYS A 20 -9.85 8.50 18.10
N PRO A 21 -8.55 8.81 18.18
CA PRO A 21 -7.59 8.35 17.22
C PRO A 21 -7.56 6.82 17.20
N GLN A 22 -7.68 6.23 16.01
CA GLN A 22 -7.59 4.80 15.78
C GLN A 22 -6.19 4.42 15.36
N PHE A 23 -5.75 3.23 15.81
CA PHE A 23 -4.44 2.67 15.48
C PHE A 23 -4.59 1.20 15.08
N TRP A 24 -3.60 0.71 14.36
CA TRP A 24 -3.43 -0.70 14.04
C TRP A 24 -2.67 -1.42 15.14
N PHE A 25 -3.21 -2.57 15.54
CA PHE A 25 -2.59 -3.46 16.53
C PHE A 25 -2.43 -4.86 15.95
N PRO A 26 -1.31 -5.58 16.25
CA PRO A 26 -1.11 -6.95 15.80
C PRO A 26 -2.16 -7.88 16.40
N HIS A 27 -2.68 -8.80 15.59
CA HIS A 27 -3.68 -9.79 15.98
C HIS A 27 -3.28 -11.18 15.46
N LYS A 28 -3.51 -12.22 16.26
CA LYS A 28 -3.03 -13.59 15.98
C LYS A 28 -3.58 -14.20 14.70
N THR A 29 -4.85 -13.95 14.39
CA THR A 29 -5.56 -14.55 13.24
C THR A 29 -5.70 -13.59 12.07
N GLU A 30 -5.93 -12.29 12.35
CA GLU A 30 -6.21 -11.28 11.33
C GLU A 30 -4.95 -10.54 10.84
N GLY A 31 -3.80 -10.80 11.48
CA GLY A 31 -2.57 -10.06 11.26
C GLY A 31 -2.61 -8.71 11.97
N TYR A 32 -3.54 -7.83 11.58
CA TYR A 32 -3.75 -6.53 12.23
C TYR A 32 -5.23 -6.19 12.34
N VAL A 33 -5.61 -5.55 13.45
CA VAL A 33 -6.97 -5.07 13.72
C VAL A 33 -6.94 -3.61 14.15
N LEU A 34 -8.05 -2.91 13.90
CA LEU A 34 -8.24 -1.55 14.38
C LEU A 34 -8.58 -1.56 15.87
N GLY A 35 -8.04 -0.58 16.58
CA GLY A 35 -8.35 -0.37 17.99
C GLY A 35 -8.34 1.10 18.36
N GLU A 36 -9.14 1.44 19.35
CA GLU A 36 -9.20 2.77 19.96
C GLU A 36 -8.49 2.74 21.30
N VAL A 37 -7.62 3.72 21.56
CA VAL A 37 -6.97 3.86 22.86
C VAL A 37 -8.01 4.35 23.88
N VAL A 38 -8.30 3.51 24.86
CA VAL A 38 -9.26 3.82 25.94
C VAL A 38 -8.57 4.45 27.13
N TYR A 39 -7.40 3.93 27.48
CA TYR A 39 -6.58 4.41 28.58
C TYR A 39 -5.11 4.43 28.17
N ASP A 40 -4.47 5.53 28.45
CA ASP A 40 -3.07 5.78 28.19
C ASP A 40 -2.35 6.01 29.52
N ASN A 41 -1.44 5.11 29.87
CA ASN A 41 -0.62 5.24 31.07
C ASN A 41 0.72 5.84 30.70
N GLU A 42 0.85 7.16 30.86
CA GLU A 42 2.08 7.89 30.55
C GLU A 42 3.30 7.41 31.35
N ALA A 43 3.07 6.76 32.50
CA ALA A 43 4.15 6.33 33.40
C ALA A 43 4.75 4.96 33.01
N SER A 44 4.01 4.09 32.28
CA SER A 44 4.43 2.71 31.96
C SER A 44 4.55 2.40 30.48
N ASP A 45 4.38 3.38 29.59
CA ASP A 45 4.32 3.17 28.13
C ASP A 45 3.27 2.11 27.66
N ASP A 46 2.37 1.67 28.56
CA ASP A 46 1.31 0.73 28.24
C ASP A 46 0.00 1.45 27.96
N ILE A 47 -0.68 1.00 26.93
CA ILE A 47 -1.98 1.52 26.52
C ILE A 47 -3.03 0.41 26.57
N SER A 48 -4.20 0.72 27.12
CA SER A 48 -5.37 -0.16 27.04
C SER A 48 -6.18 0.19 25.80
N VAL A 49 -6.38 -0.79 24.94
CA VAL A 49 -6.98 -0.61 23.61
C VAL A 49 -8.24 -1.44 23.53
N LYS A 50 -9.32 -0.81 23.09
CA LYS A 50 -10.56 -1.50 22.71
C LYS A 50 -10.48 -1.84 21.22
N LEU A 51 -10.40 -3.13 20.91
CA LEU A 51 -10.35 -3.65 19.54
C LEU A 51 -11.73 -3.61 18.89
N GLU A 52 -11.78 -3.63 17.57
CA GLU A 52 -13.02 -3.59 16.77
C GLU A 52 -13.98 -4.76 17.10
N GLY A 53 -13.52 -5.84 17.65
CA GLY A 53 -14.33 -6.95 18.18
C GLY A 53 -14.87 -6.76 19.60
N GLY A 54 -14.67 -5.58 20.22
CA GLY A 54 -15.14 -5.26 21.58
C GLY A 54 -14.24 -5.74 22.73
N ALA A 55 -13.23 -6.55 22.45
CA ALA A 55 -12.26 -7.00 23.44
C ALA A 55 -11.31 -5.86 23.83
N THR A 56 -11.00 -5.75 25.12
CA THR A 56 -9.96 -4.79 25.59
C THR A 56 -8.67 -5.57 25.87
N GLN A 57 -7.58 -5.09 25.32
CA GLN A 57 -6.24 -5.66 25.49
C GLN A 57 -5.22 -4.55 25.79
N ASN A 58 -4.16 -4.93 26.51
CA ASN A 58 -3.06 -4.02 26.78
C ASN A 58 -1.93 -4.26 25.78
N TYR A 59 -1.41 -3.15 25.25
CA TYR A 59 -0.30 -3.14 24.30
C TYR A 59 0.73 -2.11 24.74
N HIS A 60 1.98 -2.35 24.41
CA HIS A 60 3.01 -1.34 24.54
C HIS A 60 2.82 -0.27 23.45
N ARG A 61 2.94 1.02 23.80
CA ARG A 61 2.68 2.16 22.91
C ARG A 61 3.44 2.08 21.56
N THR A 62 4.66 1.57 21.57
CA THR A 62 5.51 1.46 20.37
C THR A 62 4.93 0.53 19.29
N ILE A 63 4.00 -0.37 19.66
CA ILE A 63 3.38 -1.31 18.73
C ILE A 63 2.23 -0.65 17.94
N ALA A 64 1.62 0.42 18.48
CA ALA A 64 0.54 1.14 17.83
C ALA A 64 1.03 1.80 16.53
N LYS A 65 0.38 1.46 15.40
CA LYS A 65 0.68 2.07 14.10
C LYS A 65 -0.47 2.99 13.67
N PRO A 66 -0.19 4.21 13.22
CA PRO A 66 -1.23 5.16 12.86
C PRO A 66 -2.05 4.67 11.65
N VAL A 67 -3.34 5.02 11.63
CA VAL A 67 -4.25 4.71 10.53
C VAL A 67 -4.18 5.81 9.48
N ASN A 68 -4.22 5.43 8.20
CA ASN A 68 -4.31 6.40 7.11
C ASN A 68 -5.69 7.07 7.06
N PRO A 69 -5.77 8.31 6.55
CA PRO A 69 -7.05 8.96 6.29
C PRO A 69 -7.90 8.17 5.30
N LYS A 70 -9.23 8.14 5.51
CA LYS A 70 -10.18 7.36 4.68
C LYS A 70 -10.17 7.72 3.19
N ASN A 71 -9.79 8.93 2.81
CA ASN A 71 -9.65 9.35 1.42
C ASN A 71 -8.49 8.65 0.68
N LEU A 72 -7.63 7.94 1.42
CA LEU A 72 -6.54 7.13 0.87
C LEU A 72 -6.87 5.62 0.84
N ASP A 73 -8.10 5.23 1.20
CA ASP A 73 -8.52 3.83 1.14
C ASP A 73 -8.61 3.35 -0.31
N GLY A 74 -7.94 2.25 -0.62
CA GLY A 74 -7.99 1.63 -1.95
C GLY A 74 -7.14 2.32 -3.01
N VAL A 75 -6.13 3.11 -2.63
CA VAL A 75 -5.19 3.74 -3.57
C VAL A 75 -4.52 2.69 -4.47
N GLY A 76 -4.32 3.05 -5.73
CA GLY A 76 -3.69 2.16 -6.71
C GLY A 76 -2.19 1.97 -6.48
N ASP A 77 -1.54 2.92 -5.85
CA ASP A 77 -0.11 2.85 -5.50
C ASP A 77 0.07 3.08 -4.00
N ASN A 78 0.67 2.10 -3.33
CA ASN A 78 0.93 2.16 -1.90
C ASN A 78 1.85 3.33 -1.49
N THR A 79 2.64 3.88 -2.41
CA THR A 79 3.48 5.06 -2.14
C THR A 79 2.66 6.33 -1.92
N GLN A 80 1.36 6.33 -2.23
CA GLN A 80 0.44 7.43 -1.97
C GLN A 80 -0.10 7.42 -0.53
N LEU A 81 0.12 6.34 0.23
CA LEU A 81 -0.28 6.25 1.63
C LEU A 81 0.55 7.21 2.47
N MET A 82 -0.12 7.92 3.39
CA MET A 82 0.55 8.84 4.33
C MET A 82 1.44 8.07 5.32
N HIS A 83 0.94 6.93 5.80
CA HIS A 83 1.64 6.03 6.70
C HIS A 83 1.91 4.72 5.98
N LEU A 84 3.15 4.55 5.49
CA LEU A 84 3.58 3.38 4.74
C LEU A 84 4.22 2.37 5.70
N HIS A 85 3.40 1.48 6.25
CA HIS A 85 3.81 0.38 7.12
C HIS A 85 2.96 -0.86 6.85
N GLU A 86 3.37 -2.00 7.37
CA GLU A 86 2.77 -3.30 7.08
C GLU A 86 1.24 -3.36 7.24
N PRO A 87 0.63 -2.91 8.37
CA PRO A 87 -0.83 -2.90 8.50
C PRO A 87 -1.54 -2.07 7.43
N SER A 88 -1.00 -0.90 7.06
CA SER A 88 -1.58 -0.07 6.00
C SER A 88 -1.52 -0.73 4.62
N LEU A 89 -0.41 -1.40 4.32
CA LEU A 89 -0.27 -2.17 3.08
C LEU A 89 -1.28 -3.31 3.04
N LEU A 90 -1.38 -4.08 4.12
CA LEU A 90 -2.32 -5.19 4.21
C LEU A 90 -3.77 -4.71 4.09
N PHE A 91 -4.13 -3.63 4.77
CA PHE A 91 -5.45 -3.04 4.67
C PHE A 91 -5.77 -2.59 3.25
N ASN A 92 -4.86 -1.86 2.58
CA ASN A 92 -5.06 -1.40 1.22
C ASN A 92 -5.24 -2.57 0.24
N LEU A 93 -4.44 -3.63 0.37
CA LEU A 93 -4.57 -4.84 -0.45
C LEU A 93 -5.91 -5.54 -0.21
N ARG A 94 -6.34 -5.72 1.05
CA ARG A 94 -7.65 -6.30 1.40
C ARG A 94 -8.80 -5.46 0.83
N PHE A 95 -8.75 -4.15 0.99
CA PHE A 95 -9.77 -3.23 0.49
C PHE A 95 -9.89 -3.28 -1.04
N ARG A 96 -8.78 -3.31 -1.74
CA ARG A 96 -8.76 -3.44 -3.20
C ARG A 96 -9.24 -4.82 -3.66
N TYR A 97 -8.78 -5.87 -2.99
CA TYR A 97 -9.18 -7.25 -3.28
C TYR A 97 -10.70 -7.46 -3.13
N SER A 98 -11.33 -6.85 -2.12
CA SER A 98 -12.79 -6.90 -1.94
C SER A 98 -13.57 -6.27 -3.09
N LYS A 99 -12.91 -5.47 -3.94
CA LYS A 99 -13.45 -4.82 -5.14
C LYS A 99 -12.95 -5.45 -6.45
N ASP A 100 -12.37 -6.65 -6.37
CA ASP A 100 -11.76 -7.35 -7.51
C ASP A 100 -10.57 -6.62 -8.16
N LEU A 101 -9.98 -5.66 -7.45
CA LEU A 101 -8.79 -4.94 -7.88
C LEU A 101 -7.55 -5.69 -7.39
N ILE A 102 -7.16 -6.74 -8.11
CA ILE A 102 -6.09 -7.67 -7.72
C ILE A 102 -4.67 -7.12 -7.85
N TYR A 103 -4.49 -6.03 -8.60
CA TYR A 103 -3.20 -5.40 -8.84
C TYR A 103 -3.04 -4.12 -8.04
N THR A 104 -1.88 -3.93 -7.42
CA THR A 104 -1.55 -2.71 -6.67
C THR A 104 -0.08 -2.39 -6.90
N TYR A 105 0.23 -1.13 -7.21
CA TYR A 105 1.61 -0.69 -7.29
C TYR A 105 2.21 -0.41 -5.91
N THR A 106 3.51 -0.56 -5.82
CA THR A 106 4.37 0.05 -4.80
C THR A 106 5.55 0.67 -5.56
N GLY A 107 5.34 1.87 -6.07
CA GLY A 107 6.23 2.51 -7.03
C GLY A 107 6.36 1.68 -8.32
N TYR A 108 7.53 1.10 -8.52
CA TYR A 108 7.81 0.27 -9.70
C TYR A 108 7.59 -1.23 -9.50
N ILE A 109 7.11 -1.65 -8.35
CA ILE A 109 6.78 -3.03 -8.05
C ILE A 109 5.28 -3.21 -8.22
N LEU A 110 4.86 -4.30 -8.85
CA LEU A 110 3.48 -4.71 -8.95
C LEU A 110 3.22 -5.85 -7.97
N ILE A 111 2.30 -5.61 -7.04
CA ILE A 111 1.74 -6.65 -6.18
C ILE A 111 0.52 -7.23 -6.88
N ALA A 112 0.49 -8.55 -7.04
CA ALA A 112 -0.63 -9.28 -7.62
C ALA A 112 -1.15 -10.29 -6.60
N VAL A 113 -2.45 -10.22 -6.29
CA VAL A 113 -3.13 -11.16 -5.40
C VAL A 113 -3.97 -12.10 -6.23
N ASN A 114 -3.80 -13.41 -6.04
CA ASN A 114 -4.57 -14.40 -6.81
C ASN A 114 -6.06 -14.33 -6.42
N PRO A 115 -6.98 -14.06 -7.36
CA PRO A 115 -8.42 -13.94 -7.06
C PRO A 115 -9.14 -15.29 -6.94
N TYR A 116 -8.51 -16.41 -7.32
CA TYR A 116 -9.13 -17.74 -7.41
C TYR A 116 -10.43 -17.80 -8.22
N LYS A 117 -10.64 -16.83 -9.11
CA LYS A 117 -11.77 -16.74 -10.04
C LYS A 117 -11.34 -16.07 -11.34
N ALA A 118 -12.10 -16.28 -12.42
CA ALA A 118 -11.88 -15.56 -13.67
C ALA A 118 -12.26 -14.09 -13.53
N LEU A 119 -11.41 -13.21 -14.03
CA LEU A 119 -11.65 -11.77 -14.13
C LEU A 119 -11.65 -11.33 -15.59
N THR A 120 -12.40 -10.28 -15.88
CA THR A 120 -12.55 -9.72 -17.24
C THR A 120 -11.49 -8.65 -17.57
N CYS A 121 -10.48 -8.50 -16.73
CA CYS A 121 -9.43 -7.49 -16.90
C CYS A 121 -8.35 -7.86 -17.93
N TYR A 122 -8.51 -8.98 -18.63
CA TYR A 122 -7.58 -9.47 -19.62
C TYR A 122 -8.22 -9.51 -21.00
N GLY A 123 -7.48 -9.11 -22.03
CA GLY A 123 -7.94 -9.14 -23.40
C GLY A 123 -7.07 -8.29 -24.32
N ASP A 124 -7.31 -8.39 -25.63
CA ASP A 124 -6.54 -7.64 -26.62
C ASP A 124 -6.80 -6.13 -26.52
N GLN A 125 -8.02 -5.76 -26.17
CA GLN A 125 -8.42 -4.37 -26.02
C GLN A 125 -7.75 -3.74 -24.80
N GLU A 126 -7.75 -4.42 -23.66
CA GLU A 126 -7.05 -4.01 -22.46
C GLU A 126 -5.56 -3.92 -22.72
N MET A 127 -4.96 -4.93 -23.34
CA MET A 127 -3.54 -4.94 -23.69
C MET A 127 -3.19 -3.75 -24.59
N ALA A 128 -4.01 -3.44 -25.61
CA ALA A 128 -3.79 -2.30 -26.49
C ALA A 128 -3.86 -0.96 -25.74
N SER A 129 -4.74 -0.84 -24.74
CA SER A 129 -4.89 0.39 -23.95
C SER A 129 -3.64 0.74 -23.15
N TYR A 130 -2.89 -0.26 -22.67
CA TYR A 130 -1.65 -0.06 -21.88
C TYR A 130 -0.41 0.18 -22.73
N ARG A 131 -0.48 -0.13 -24.03
CA ARG A 131 0.66 0.01 -24.93
C ARG A 131 1.18 1.45 -25.00
N GLY A 132 2.47 1.64 -24.71
CA GLY A 132 3.12 2.95 -24.74
C GLY A 132 2.75 3.89 -23.61
N LYS A 133 1.93 3.46 -22.64
CA LYS A 133 1.56 4.28 -21.48
C LYS A 133 2.58 4.14 -20.36
N SER A 134 2.78 5.23 -19.62
CA SER A 134 3.60 5.21 -18.41
C SER A 134 2.84 4.58 -17.24
N ILE A 135 3.58 4.00 -16.28
CA ILE A 135 3.00 3.51 -15.02
C ILE A 135 2.30 4.68 -14.31
N GLY A 136 1.10 4.42 -13.76
CA GLY A 136 0.29 5.41 -13.05
C GLY A 136 -0.69 6.20 -13.93
N VAL A 137 -0.58 6.14 -15.26
CA VAL A 137 -1.57 6.76 -16.18
C VAL A 137 -2.88 5.97 -16.21
N LEU A 138 -2.78 4.65 -16.17
CA LEU A 138 -3.91 3.73 -16.08
C LEU A 138 -3.85 2.96 -14.76
N PRO A 139 -4.94 2.30 -14.33
CA PRO A 139 -4.96 1.48 -13.12
C PRO A 139 -3.82 0.46 -13.09
N PRO A 140 -3.39 0.00 -11.89
CA PRO A 140 -2.37 -1.03 -11.79
C PRO A 140 -2.72 -2.28 -12.58
N HIS A 141 -1.81 -2.71 -13.47
CA HIS A 141 -2.01 -3.91 -14.28
C HIS A 141 -0.69 -4.49 -14.75
N LEU A 142 -0.65 -5.81 -14.95
CA LEU A 142 0.55 -6.50 -15.45
C LEU A 142 0.96 -6.04 -16.86
N TYR A 143 0.01 -5.61 -17.71
CA TYR A 143 0.33 -5.12 -19.06
C TYR A 143 1.17 -3.85 -19.05
N ALA A 144 0.96 -2.96 -18.07
CA ALA A 144 1.84 -1.79 -17.90
C ALA A 144 3.29 -2.19 -17.59
N MET A 145 3.46 -3.21 -16.74
CA MET A 145 4.79 -3.73 -16.39
C MET A 145 5.47 -4.41 -17.58
N ALA A 146 4.71 -5.21 -18.34
CA ALA A 146 5.19 -5.89 -19.53
C ALA A 146 5.62 -4.88 -20.62
N ASP A 147 4.80 -3.88 -20.92
CA ASP A 147 5.11 -2.83 -21.90
C ASP A 147 6.35 -2.03 -21.48
N ARG A 148 6.46 -1.68 -20.19
CA ARG A 148 7.63 -0.99 -19.65
C ARG A 148 8.90 -1.83 -19.81
N ALA A 149 8.85 -3.12 -19.44
CA ALA A 149 9.99 -4.03 -19.56
C ALA A 149 10.44 -4.15 -21.02
N TYR A 150 9.47 -4.32 -21.93
CA TYR A 150 9.74 -4.41 -23.38
C TYR A 150 10.39 -3.13 -23.91
N ARG A 151 9.87 -1.97 -23.55
CA ARG A 151 10.47 -0.68 -23.99
C ARG A 151 11.86 -0.48 -23.39
N SER A 152 12.08 -0.85 -22.13
CA SER A 152 13.41 -0.77 -21.50
C SER A 152 14.44 -1.66 -22.19
N MET A 153 14.04 -2.86 -22.61
CA MET A 153 14.88 -3.78 -23.37
C MET A 153 15.27 -3.18 -24.72
N LYS A 154 14.36 -2.51 -25.43
CA LYS A 154 14.63 -1.86 -26.71
C LYS A 154 15.58 -0.68 -26.61
N VAL A 155 15.50 0.10 -25.53
CA VAL A 155 16.28 1.33 -25.34
C VAL A 155 17.67 1.06 -24.77
N ARG A 156 17.86 -0.04 -24.03
CA ARG A 156 19.13 -0.47 -23.49
C ARG A 156 19.61 -1.70 -24.26
N PRO A 157 20.49 -1.55 -25.27
CA PRO A 157 21.23 -2.71 -25.78
C PRO A 157 21.98 -3.31 -24.59
N LEU A 158 21.86 -4.62 -24.41
CA LEU A 158 22.66 -5.35 -23.43
C LEU A 158 24.14 -4.97 -23.66
N PRO A 159 24.89 -4.62 -22.60
CA PRO A 159 26.33 -4.47 -22.76
C PRO A 159 26.89 -5.76 -23.39
N PRO A 160 27.82 -5.68 -24.34
CA PRO A 160 28.43 -6.87 -24.90
C PRO A 160 28.97 -7.71 -23.75
N PRO A 161 28.84 -9.05 -23.83
CA PRO A 161 29.37 -9.94 -22.79
C PRO A 161 30.87 -9.58 -22.59
N PRO A 162 31.35 -9.59 -21.34
CA PRO A 162 32.75 -9.29 -21.06
C PRO A 162 33.61 -10.22 -21.94
N ARG A 163 34.55 -9.62 -22.68
CA ARG A 163 35.39 -10.35 -23.67
C ARG A 163 36.25 -11.50 -23.06
N ASN A 164 36.24 -11.66 -21.73
CA ASN A 164 37.05 -12.60 -20.97
C ASN A 164 36.23 -13.66 -20.19
N SER A 165 34.94 -13.82 -20.45
CA SER A 165 34.29 -15.04 -19.98
C SER A 165 34.61 -16.17 -20.92
N SER A 166 35.66 -16.92 -20.61
CA SER A 166 35.83 -18.28 -21.10
C SER A 166 34.64 -19.09 -20.57
N ALA A 167 33.51 -19.01 -21.26
CA ALA A 167 32.42 -19.94 -21.10
C ALA A 167 32.96 -21.29 -21.64
N GLN A 168 33.55 -22.09 -20.78
CA GLN A 168 33.70 -23.53 -20.99
C GLN A 168 32.28 -24.08 -21.04
N PHE A 169 31.71 -24.10 -22.23
CA PHE A 169 30.57 -24.98 -22.50
C PHE A 169 31.07 -26.42 -22.24
N LEU A 170 30.57 -26.96 -21.11
CA LEU A 170 30.65 -28.40 -20.87
C LEU A 170 29.96 -29.09 -22.05
N ARG A 171 30.78 -29.52 -23.00
CA ARG A 171 30.37 -30.40 -24.10
C ARG A 171 29.88 -31.69 -23.45
N ALA A 172 28.58 -31.95 -23.56
CA ALA A 172 28.04 -33.23 -23.15
C ALA A 172 28.77 -34.35 -23.90
N PRO A 173 29.17 -35.47 -23.27
CA PRO A 173 29.74 -36.60 -23.96
C PRO A 173 28.69 -37.15 -24.93
N THR A 174 29.05 -37.22 -26.20
CA THR A 174 28.29 -37.96 -27.21
C THR A 174 28.41 -39.46 -26.94
N PRO A 175 27.35 -40.29 -27.19
CA PRO A 175 27.32 -41.71 -26.91
C PRO A 175 28.29 -42.53 -27.78
#